data_a2e33e5c4d031b133914f8c15d7127ef
#
_entry.id   a2e33e5c4d031b133914f8c15d7127ef
#
_cell.length_a   1.000
_cell.length_b   1.000
_cell.length_c   1.000
_cell.angle_alpha   90.00
_cell.angle_beta   90.00
_cell.angle_gamma   90.00
#
_symmetry.space_group_name_H-M   'P 1'
#
loop_
_entity.id
_entity.type
_entity.pdbx_description
1 polymer ?
#
loop_
_entity_poly.entity_id
_entity_poly.type
_entity_poly.pdbx_seq_one_letter_code
_entity_poly.pdbx_strand_id
1 'polypeptide(L)'
;MMFSTWQIGLDIQHESIRAVAVQRQRQGWQLRHWWQLPLPEGTFRDGLLTNSEAFTKALLDWRKELPVRHQLRVSFPTQRTLQRPIPAPDKRLAEPASEAYIASATARQLQMTPAQLCWDYLASQDVTDPYLIIAARKTDVAALIKSLAAIRLYPATLTPGASALPALIAPCHLEKCQYLVHHEGDHWLWASAEAMPRWGWVDTHVIPTIAELCQQLKTAPDRVALSFAQPQSLPTGVLLLDAWEALSRLQPPLPRHGGIFTVAIALAIGQVSR
;
A
#
# COMPACT_ATOMS: atom_id res chain seq x y z
N MET A 1 11.97 27.77 -12.61
CA MET A 1 10.79 27.17 -11.93
C MET A 1 10.98 25.67 -11.90
N MET A 2 11.18 25.06 -10.72
CA MET A 2 11.18 23.61 -10.58
C MET A 2 9.73 23.16 -10.77
N PHE A 3 9.41 22.55 -11.90
CA PHE A 3 8.11 21.92 -12.09
C PHE A 3 8.04 20.73 -11.13
N SER A 4 7.26 20.87 -10.06
CA SER A 4 7.06 19.81 -9.11
C SER A 4 6.36 18.63 -9.80
N THR A 5 6.97 17.47 -9.77
CA THR A 5 6.49 16.22 -10.39
C THR A 5 5.21 15.76 -9.71
N TRP A 6 4.21 15.30 -10.46
CA TRP A 6 3.03 14.66 -9.89
C TRP A 6 3.43 13.34 -9.23
N GLN A 7 2.91 13.11 -8.05
CA GLN A 7 3.01 11.83 -7.36
C GLN A 7 1.64 11.15 -7.47
N ILE A 8 1.64 9.94 -8.00
CA ILE A 8 0.42 9.20 -8.30
C ILE A 8 0.42 7.92 -7.49
N GLY A 9 -0.56 7.77 -6.64
CA GLY A 9 -0.87 6.50 -5.99
C GLY A 9 -1.93 5.77 -6.81
N LEU A 10 -1.63 4.56 -7.21
CA LEU A 10 -2.51 3.66 -7.95
C LEU A 10 -2.86 2.47 -7.08
N ASP A 11 -4.09 2.41 -6.63
CA ASP A 11 -4.62 1.30 -5.85
C ASP A 11 -5.43 0.37 -6.76
N ILE A 12 -5.06 -0.91 -6.77
CA ILE A 12 -5.66 -1.94 -7.62
C ILE A 12 -6.53 -2.82 -6.75
N GLN A 13 -7.83 -2.81 -7.03
CA GLN A 13 -8.83 -3.64 -6.39
C GLN A 13 -9.45 -4.62 -7.37
N HIS A 14 -10.28 -5.54 -6.88
CA HIS A 14 -10.88 -6.61 -7.70
C HIS A 14 -11.70 -6.07 -8.88
N GLU A 15 -12.54 -5.06 -8.63
CA GLU A 15 -13.49 -4.52 -9.61
C GLU A 15 -13.13 -3.14 -10.15
N SER A 16 -12.13 -2.49 -9.58
CA SER A 16 -11.76 -1.14 -9.97
C SER A 16 -10.32 -0.80 -9.63
N ILE A 17 -9.77 0.13 -10.39
CA ILE A 17 -8.52 0.81 -10.05
C ILE A 17 -8.87 2.21 -9.57
N ARG A 18 -8.25 2.64 -8.49
CA ARG A 18 -8.39 3.96 -7.90
C ARG A 18 -7.05 4.67 -7.95
N ALA A 19 -7.02 5.85 -8.51
CA ALA A 19 -5.79 6.62 -8.61
C ALA A 19 -5.98 8.02 -8.05
N VAL A 20 -4.96 8.51 -7.35
CA VAL A 20 -4.91 9.90 -6.86
C VAL A 20 -3.58 10.51 -7.26
N ALA A 21 -3.64 11.65 -7.91
CA ALA A 21 -2.48 12.45 -8.25
C ALA A 21 -2.37 13.64 -7.29
N VAL A 22 -1.23 13.78 -6.64
CA VAL A 22 -0.91 14.91 -5.77
C VAL A 22 0.38 15.58 -6.19
N GLN A 23 0.56 16.81 -5.74
CA GLN A 23 1.77 17.57 -5.98
C GLN A 23 2.24 18.24 -4.68
N ARG A 24 3.53 18.09 -4.36
CA ARG A 24 4.10 18.73 -3.18
C ARG A 24 4.18 20.25 -3.37
N GLN A 25 3.64 20.98 -2.40
CA GLN A 25 3.70 22.42 -2.30
C GLN A 25 4.37 22.83 -0.97
N ARG A 26 4.65 24.13 -0.79
CA ARG A 26 5.24 24.63 0.47
C ARG A 26 4.39 24.31 1.71
N GLN A 27 3.07 24.33 1.56
CA GLN A 27 2.09 24.16 2.64
C GLN A 27 1.55 22.73 2.75
N GLY A 28 2.13 21.73 2.06
CA GLY A 28 1.65 20.35 2.10
C GLY A 28 1.37 19.77 0.72
N TRP A 29 0.43 18.85 0.65
CA TRP A 29 0.05 18.16 -0.58
C TRP A 29 -1.17 18.81 -1.21
N GLN A 30 -1.11 19.10 -2.50
CA GLN A 30 -2.23 19.59 -3.31
C GLN A 30 -2.77 18.44 -4.16
N LEU A 31 -4.09 18.23 -4.12
CA LEU A 31 -4.79 17.36 -5.08
C LEU A 31 -4.64 17.92 -6.49
N ARG A 32 -4.29 17.06 -7.44
CA ARG A 32 -4.25 17.40 -8.87
C ARG A 32 -5.40 16.74 -9.61
N HIS A 33 -5.64 15.46 -9.35
CA HIS A 33 -6.74 14.71 -9.92
C HIS A 33 -7.00 13.42 -9.13
N TRP A 34 -8.16 12.83 -9.32
CA TRP A 34 -8.52 11.50 -8.88
C TRP A 34 -9.26 10.75 -9.99
N TRP A 35 -9.10 9.44 -10.04
CA TRP A 35 -9.74 8.57 -11.03
C TRP A 35 -10.24 7.29 -10.36
N GLN A 36 -11.38 6.83 -10.83
CA GLN A 36 -11.90 5.50 -10.55
C GLN A 36 -12.18 4.81 -11.88
N LEU A 37 -11.44 3.76 -12.18
CA LEU A 37 -11.49 3.04 -13.44
C LEU A 37 -12.09 1.66 -13.18
N PRO A 38 -13.20 1.29 -13.84
CA PRO A 38 -13.76 -0.05 -13.68
C PRO A 38 -12.81 -1.09 -14.30
N LEU A 39 -12.72 -2.25 -13.67
CA LEU A 39 -12.05 -3.42 -14.21
C LEU A 39 -13.08 -4.46 -14.64
N PRO A 40 -12.91 -5.08 -15.81
CA PRO A 40 -13.72 -6.21 -16.21
C PRO A 40 -13.60 -7.36 -15.20
N GLU A 41 -14.71 -8.07 -14.99
CA GLU A 41 -14.73 -9.26 -14.15
C GLU A 41 -13.65 -10.28 -14.60
N GLY A 42 -13.02 -10.95 -13.65
CA GLY A 42 -11.95 -11.90 -13.92
C GLY A 42 -10.61 -11.29 -14.32
N THR A 43 -10.46 -9.96 -14.25
CA THR A 43 -9.14 -9.31 -14.43
C THR A 43 -8.18 -9.68 -13.31
N PHE A 44 -8.67 -9.68 -12.08
CA PHE A 44 -7.96 -10.18 -10.90
C PHE A 44 -8.78 -11.26 -10.21
N ARG A 45 -8.07 -12.28 -9.65
CA ARG A 45 -8.65 -13.32 -8.81
C ARG A 45 -7.73 -13.56 -7.62
N ASP A 46 -8.25 -13.43 -6.41
CA ASP A 46 -7.48 -13.56 -5.16
C ASP A 46 -6.19 -12.71 -5.15
N GLY A 47 -6.28 -11.48 -5.67
CA GLY A 47 -5.15 -10.59 -5.82
C GLY A 47 -4.15 -10.96 -6.94
N LEU A 48 -4.39 -12.02 -7.71
CA LEU A 48 -3.57 -12.41 -8.84
C LEU A 48 -4.10 -11.80 -10.14
N LEU A 49 -3.24 -11.18 -10.93
CA LEU A 49 -3.56 -10.70 -12.27
C LEU A 49 -3.74 -11.92 -13.20
N THR A 50 -4.98 -12.20 -13.61
CA THR A 50 -5.37 -13.33 -14.44
C THR A 50 -5.62 -12.94 -15.90
N ASN A 51 -5.99 -11.67 -16.15
CA ASN A 51 -6.23 -11.15 -17.50
C ASN A 51 -5.46 -9.84 -17.70
N SER A 52 -4.23 -9.95 -18.14
CA SER A 52 -3.35 -8.79 -18.39
C SER A 52 -3.80 -7.92 -19.57
N GLU A 53 -4.52 -8.46 -20.54
CA GLU A 53 -5.05 -7.70 -21.67
C GLU A 53 -6.18 -6.78 -21.20
N ALA A 54 -7.15 -7.32 -20.46
CA ALA A 54 -8.24 -6.52 -19.88
C ALA A 54 -7.70 -5.41 -18.96
N PHE A 55 -6.68 -5.73 -18.13
CA PHE A 55 -6.02 -4.77 -17.25
C PHE A 55 -5.34 -3.63 -18.03
N THR A 56 -4.54 -3.96 -19.02
CA THR A 56 -3.86 -2.94 -19.85
C THR A 56 -4.84 -2.10 -20.63
N LYS A 57 -5.89 -2.69 -21.18
CA LYS A 57 -6.95 -1.97 -21.90
C LYS A 57 -7.68 -0.96 -21.01
N ALA A 58 -8.00 -1.34 -19.79
CA ALA A 58 -8.65 -0.45 -18.82
C ALA A 58 -7.80 0.79 -18.46
N LEU A 59 -6.46 0.67 -18.53
CA LEU A 59 -5.53 1.74 -18.20
C LEU A 59 -5.08 2.59 -19.40
N LEU A 60 -5.36 2.17 -20.64
CA LEU A 60 -4.82 2.83 -21.85
C LEU A 60 -5.24 4.28 -21.97
N ASP A 61 -6.51 4.60 -21.75
CA ASP A 61 -7.00 5.96 -21.87
C ASP A 61 -6.56 6.82 -20.69
N TRP A 62 -6.61 6.26 -19.49
CA TRP A 62 -6.06 6.91 -18.30
C TRP A 62 -4.57 7.28 -18.46
N ARG A 63 -3.77 6.40 -19.08
CA ARG A 63 -2.35 6.70 -19.36
C ARG A 63 -2.16 7.98 -20.17
N LYS A 64 -3.07 8.30 -21.07
CA LYS A 64 -3.00 9.52 -21.91
C LYS A 64 -3.27 10.81 -21.12
N GLU A 65 -4.01 10.71 -20.01
CA GLU A 65 -4.32 11.83 -19.13
C GLU A 65 -3.15 12.21 -18.21
N LEU A 66 -2.19 11.29 -18.03
CA LEU A 66 -1.07 11.52 -17.12
C LEU A 66 -0.02 12.46 -17.74
N PRO A 67 0.54 13.40 -16.96
CA PRO A 67 1.62 14.25 -17.42
C PRO A 67 2.88 13.43 -17.73
N VAL A 68 3.72 13.94 -18.62
CA VAL A 68 4.98 13.27 -18.99
C VAL A 68 5.87 13.02 -17.77
N ARG A 69 5.92 13.98 -16.84
CA ARG A 69 6.71 13.85 -15.61
C ARG A 69 5.80 13.52 -14.43
N HIS A 70 5.82 12.27 -14.01
CA HIS A 70 5.13 11.78 -12.83
C HIS A 70 5.93 10.65 -12.17
N GLN A 71 5.68 10.44 -10.88
CA GLN A 71 6.11 9.25 -10.14
C GLN A 71 4.88 8.40 -9.85
N LEU A 72 4.88 7.18 -10.32
CA LEU A 72 3.80 6.21 -10.12
C LEU A 72 4.19 5.27 -8.98
N ARG A 73 3.32 5.17 -7.98
CA ARG A 73 3.41 4.20 -6.88
C ARG A 73 2.17 3.33 -6.92
N VAL A 74 2.37 2.03 -6.97
CA VAL A 74 1.30 1.08 -7.23
C VAL A 74 1.12 0.19 -6.01
N SER A 75 -0.14 -0.04 -5.60
CA SER A 75 -0.44 -1.06 -4.61
C SER A 75 -0.14 -2.44 -5.18
N PHE A 76 0.48 -3.27 -4.35
CA PHE A 76 0.55 -4.70 -4.59
C PHE A 76 -0.43 -5.39 -3.62
N PRO A 77 -1.16 -6.42 -4.05
CA PRO A 77 -2.15 -7.08 -3.20
C PRO A 77 -1.55 -7.58 -1.89
N THR A 78 -2.07 -7.09 -0.76
CA THR A 78 -1.52 -7.40 0.58
C THR A 78 -1.57 -8.89 0.87
N GLN A 79 -2.63 -9.59 0.46
CA GLN A 79 -2.79 -11.04 0.63
C GLN A 79 -1.77 -11.88 -0.18
N ARG A 80 -1.06 -11.27 -1.13
CA ARG A 80 0.00 -11.92 -1.94
C ARG A 80 1.39 -11.61 -1.44
N THR A 81 1.50 -10.92 -0.31
CA THR A 81 2.77 -10.55 0.32
C THR A 81 2.89 -11.18 1.69
N LEU A 82 4.12 -11.43 2.11
CA LEU A 82 4.45 -11.97 3.41
C LEU A 82 5.41 -11.00 4.10
N GLN A 83 5.17 -10.79 5.39
CA GLN A 83 6.07 -10.04 6.25
C GLN A 83 6.60 -10.97 7.34
N ARG A 84 7.92 -11.08 7.50
CA ARG A 84 8.56 -11.98 8.46
C ARG A 84 9.83 -11.35 9.03
N PRO A 85 10.06 -11.49 10.34
CA PRO A 85 11.34 -11.13 10.93
C PRO A 85 12.40 -12.19 10.56
N ILE A 86 13.62 -11.73 10.24
CA ILE A 86 14.83 -12.56 10.15
C ILE A 86 15.91 -11.98 11.06
N PRO A 87 16.84 -12.80 11.56
CA PRO A 87 18.01 -12.27 12.27
C PRO A 87 18.77 -11.26 11.41
N ALA A 88 19.22 -10.17 12.01
CA ALA A 88 20.08 -9.22 11.31
C ALA A 88 21.35 -9.91 10.82
N PRO A 89 21.88 -9.55 9.63
CA PRO A 89 23.18 -10.03 9.18
C PRO A 89 24.28 -9.56 10.12
N ASP A 90 25.37 -10.35 10.26
CA ASP A 90 26.55 -9.92 11.01
C ASP A 90 27.11 -8.64 10.36
N LYS A 91 27.43 -7.64 11.19
CA LYS A 91 28.01 -6.34 10.75
C LYS A 91 29.28 -6.49 9.91
N ARG A 92 30.00 -7.61 10.05
CA ARG A 92 31.20 -7.91 9.27
C ARG A 92 30.93 -8.41 7.86
N LEU A 93 29.65 -8.76 7.56
CA LEU A 93 29.27 -9.15 6.22
C LEU A 93 29.10 -7.90 5.35
N ALA A 94 30.02 -7.71 4.42
CA ALA A 94 29.89 -6.70 3.38
C ALA A 94 29.06 -7.24 2.20
N GLU A 95 28.58 -6.33 1.34
CA GLU A 95 27.96 -6.73 0.07
C GLU A 95 29.01 -7.41 -0.85
N PRO A 96 28.65 -8.47 -1.58
CA PRO A 96 27.31 -9.06 -1.75
C PRO A 96 26.91 -10.14 -0.72
N ALA A 97 27.75 -10.43 0.29
CA ALA A 97 27.51 -11.52 1.23
C ALA A 97 26.31 -11.24 2.17
N SER A 98 26.10 -9.96 2.53
CA SER A 98 24.93 -9.53 3.30
C SER A 98 23.64 -9.79 2.54
N GLU A 99 23.55 -9.40 1.28
CA GLU A 99 22.40 -9.66 0.42
C GLU A 99 22.13 -11.16 0.26
N ALA A 100 23.17 -11.96 0.04
CA ALA A 100 23.06 -13.42 -0.07
C ALA A 100 22.56 -14.08 1.22
N TYR A 101 22.99 -13.58 2.39
CA TYR A 101 22.49 -14.01 3.69
C TYR A 101 20.99 -13.72 3.83
N ILE A 102 20.55 -12.48 3.56
CA ILE A 102 19.15 -12.05 3.64
C ILE A 102 18.30 -12.89 2.69
N ALA A 103 18.72 -13.06 1.43
CA ALA A 103 18.03 -13.89 0.46
C ALA A 103 17.84 -15.33 0.93
N SER A 104 18.91 -15.92 1.46
CA SER A 104 18.88 -17.31 1.98
C SER A 104 18.03 -17.46 3.23
N ALA A 105 18.07 -16.50 4.15
CA ALA A 105 17.24 -16.49 5.35
C ALA A 105 15.77 -16.33 5.00
N THR A 106 15.44 -15.43 4.06
CA THR A 106 14.09 -15.21 3.55
C THR A 106 13.55 -16.47 2.88
N ALA A 107 14.32 -17.09 2.00
CA ALA A 107 13.94 -18.30 1.29
C ALA A 107 13.65 -19.46 2.26
N ARG A 108 14.48 -19.61 3.29
CA ARG A 108 14.31 -20.62 4.35
C ARG A 108 13.02 -20.39 5.15
N GLN A 109 12.79 -19.12 5.54
CA GLN A 109 11.59 -18.73 6.29
C GLN A 109 10.29 -18.97 5.52
N LEU A 110 10.33 -18.82 4.20
CA LEU A 110 9.18 -18.93 3.32
C LEU A 110 9.08 -20.30 2.63
N GLN A 111 10.03 -21.22 2.88
CA GLN A 111 10.12 -22.54 2.23
C GLN A 111 10.09 -22.46 0.70
N MET A 112 10.78 -21.46 0.15
CA MET A 112 10.89 -21.20 -1.29
C MET A 112 12.35 -21.03 -1.69
N THR A 113 12.66 -21.12 -2.98
CA THR A 113 13.99 -20.79 -3.47
C THR A 113 14.17 -19.27 -3.62
N PRO A 114 15.37 -18.72 -3.40
CA PRO A 114 15.62 -17.28 -3.59
C PRO A 114 15.22 -16.79 -4.99
N ALA A 115 15.42 -17.61 -6.02
CA ALA A 115 15.08 -17.28 -7.40
C ALA A 115 13.56 -17.06 -7.66
N GLN A 116 12.70 -17.62 -6.81
CA GLN A 116 11.24 -17.51 -6.90
C GLN A 116 10.67 -16.30 -6.15
N LEU A 117 11.51 -15.61 -5.36
CA LEU A 117 11.13 -14.50 -4.52
C LEU A 117 11.54 -13.16 -5.10
N CYS A 118 10.67 -12.19 -4.91
CA CYS A 118 10.98 -10.77 -4.91
C CYS A 118 10.84 -10.31 -3.46
N TRP A 119 11.88 -9.69 -2.91
CA TRP A 119 11.90 -9.31 -1.50
C TRP A 119 12.58 -7.96 -1.30
N ASP A 120 12.23 -7.33 -0.21
CA ASP A 120 12.82 -6.12 0.33
C ASP A 120 12.85 -6.23 1.86
N TYR A 121 13.53 -5.33 2.55
CA TYR A 121 13.61 -5.37 4.00
C TYR A 121 13.61 -3.99 4.64
N LEU A 122 13.09 -3.95 5.86
CA LEU A 122 13.23 -2.83 6.76
C LEU A 122 14.24 -3.20 7.84
N ALA A 123 15.25 -2.37 8.01
CA ALA A 123 16.24 -2.49 9.08
C ALA A 123 15.91 -1.51 10.20
N SER A 124 16.00 -1.95 11.46
CA SER A 124 15.95 -1.07 12.62
C SER A 124 17.23 -0.23 12.72
N GLN A 125 17.13 0.90 13.41
CA GLN A 125 18.32 1.68 13.81
C GLN A 125 19.15 0.92 14.87
N ASP A 126 18.52 0.07 15.67
CA ASP A 126 19.23 -0.85 16.55
C ASP A 126 19.67 -2.08 15.76
N VAL A 127 20.98 -2.28 15.73
CA VAL A 127 21.65 -3.31 14.92
C VAL A 127 21.41 -4.73 15.46
N THR A 128 20.90 -4.84 16.67
CA THR A 128 20.56 -6.14 17.30
C THR A 128 19.15 -6.57 16.95
N ASP A 129 18.30 -5.65 16.48
CA ASP A 129 16.94 -5.95 16.10
C ASP A 129 16.87 -6.78 14.82
N PRO A 130 15.88 -7.67 14.71
CA PRO A 130 15.66 -8.45 13.49
C PRO A 130 15.28 -7.53 12.33
N TYR A 131 15.73 -7.89 11.12
CA TYR A 131 15.23 -7.26 9.90
C TYR A 131 13.82 -7.77 9.60
N LEU A 132 12.97 -6.86 9.17
CA LEU A 132 11.61 -7.18 8.76
C LEU A 132 11.56 -7.35 7.24
N ILE A 133 11.49 -8.59 6.78
CA ILE A 133 11.42 -8.92 5.35
C ILE A 133 10.00 -8.76 4.84
N ILE A 134 9.89 -8.17 3.68
CA ILE A 134 8.68 -8.11 2.87
C ILE A 134 8.96 -8.92 1.61
N ALA A 135 8.15 -9.93 1.32
CA ALA A 135 8.39 -10.80 0.18
C ALA A 135 7.10 -11.13 -0.58
N ALA A 136 7.24 -11.32 -1.89
CA ALA A 136 6.18 -11.74 -2.79
C ALA A 136 6.74 -12.75 -3.82
N ARG A 137 5.85 -13.49 -4.48
CA ARG A 137 6.26 -14.34 -5.60
C ARG A 137 6.74 -13.50 -6.78
N LYS A 138 7.93 -13.80 -7.29
CA LYS A 138 8.55 -13.08 -8.41
C LYS A 138 7.68 -13.12 -9.66
N THR A 139 6.96 -14.21 -9.90
CA THR A 139 6.03 -14.35 -11.02
C THR A 139 4.88 -13.34 -10.95
N ASP A 140 4.31 -13.13 -9.78
CA ASP A 140 3.16 -12.24 -9.59
C ASP A 140 3.59 -10.77 -9.78
N VAL A 141 4.73 -10.40 -9.19
CA VAL A 141 5.34 -9.07 -9.35
C VAL A 141 5.69 -8.81 -10.82
N ALA A 142 6.34 -9.79 -11.48
CA ALA A 142 6.75 -9.67 -12.88
C ALA A 142 5.56 -9.53 -13.82
N ALA A 143 4.45 -10.26 -13.58
CA ALA A 143 3.24 -10.16 -14.39
C ALA A 143 2.64 -8.75 -14.33
N LEU A 144 2.55 -8.16 -13.13
CA LEU A 144 2.03 -6.80 -12.96
C LEU A 144 2.95 -5.76 -13.62
N ILE A 145 4.27 -5.82 -13.36
CA ILE A 145 5.26 -4.90 -13.95
C ILE A 145 5.23 -5.00 -15.48
N LYS A 146 5.20 -6.21 -16.03
CA LYS A 146 5.15 -6.44 -17.49
C LYS A 146 3.90 -5.80 -18.10
N SER A 147 2.74 -5.97 -17.48
CA SER A 147 1.47 -5.42 -17.95
C SER A 147 1.48 -3.89 -17.93
N LEU A 148 2.00 -3.28 -16.87
CA LEU A 148 2.15 -1.82 -16.78
C LEU A 148 3.16 -1.30 -17.81
N ALA A 149 4.30 -1.97 -17.99
CA ALA A 149 5.32 -1.59 -18.95
C ALA A 149 4.82 -1.64 -20.39
N ALA A 150 3.91 -2.57 -20.73
CA ALA A 150 3.29 -2.68 -22.06
C ALA A 150 2.56 -1.40 -22.48
N ILE A 151 2.07 -0.61 -21.52
CA ILE A 151 1.41 0.69 -21.74
C ILE A 151 2.29 1.86 -21.29
N ARG A 152 3.59 1.66 -21.15
CA ARG A 152 4.59 2.67 -20.76
C ARG A 152 4.29 3.31 -19.40
N LEU A 153 3.82 2.52 -18.45
CA LEU A 153 3.75 2.86 -17.04
C LEU A 153 4.88 2.14 -16.30
N TYR A 154 5.71 2.91 -15.64
CA TYR A 154 6.88 2.39 -14.91
C TYR A 154 6.74 2.79 -13.44
N PRO A 155 6.31 1.87 -12.56
CA PRO A 155 6.20 2.15 -11.14
C PRO A 155 7.55 2.52 -10.53
N ALA A 156 7.58 3.58 -9.75
CA ALA A 156 8.73 3.89 -8.88
C ALA A 156 8.80 2.91 -7.71
N THR A 157 7.63 2.47 -7.21
CA THR A 157 7.51 1.46 -6.15
C THR A 157 6.29 0.58 -6.38
N LEU A 158 6.41 -0.69 -5.97
CA LEU A 158 5.29 -1.59 -5.68
C LEU A 158 5.24 -1.78 -4.17
N THR A 159 4.11 -1.43 -3.58
CA THR A 159 3.97 -1.38 -2.11
C THR A 159 2.73 -2.17 -1.70
N PRO A 160 2.81 -3.11 -0.75
CA PRO A 160 1.61 -3.76 -0.22
C PRO A 160 0.60 -2.72 0.25
N GLY A 161 -0.67 -2.81 -0.18
CA GLY A 161 -1.67 -1.77 0.07
C GLY A 161 -1.78 -1.37 1.55
N ALA A 162 -1.79 -2.35 2.45
CA ALA A 162 -1.84 -2.09 3.89
C ALA A 162 -0.59 -1.35 4.41
N SER A 163 0.60 -1.64 3.87
CA SER A 163 1.85 -1.01 4.32
C SER A 163 1.96 0.48 3.95
N ALA A 164 1.09 0.97 3.07
CA ALA A 164 1.03 2.39 2.73
C ALA A 164 0.30 3.23 3.80
N LEU A 165 -0.63 2.64 4.57
CA LEU A 165 -1.48 3.37 5.52
C LEU A 165 -0.72 4.25 6.53
N PRO A 166 0.43 3.85 7.09
CA PRO A 166 1.18 4.69 8.03
C PRO A 166 1.60 6.06 7.49
N ALA A 167 1.64 6.24 6.15
CA ALA A 167 1.90 7.54 5.55
C ALA A 167 0.84 8.61 5.89
N LEU A 168 -0.35 8.18 6.35
CA LEU A 168 -1.45 9.05 6.76
C LEU A 168 -1.36 9.52 8.22
N ILE A 169 -0.49 8.93 9.07
CA ILE A 169 -0.45 9.23 10.51
C ILE A 169 -0.24 10.72 10.76
N ALA A 170 0.89 11.26 10.35
CA ALA A 170 1.22 12.66 10.61
C ALA A 170 0.33 13.65 9.84
N PRO A 171 0.01 13.43 8.54
CA PRO A 171 -0.86 14.36 7.82
C PRO A 171 -2.31 14.42 8.33
N CYS A 172 -2.82 13.34 8.92
CA CYS A 172 -4.18 13.26 9.48
C CYS A 172 -4.20 13.38 11.02
N HIS A 173 -3.10 13.77 11.66
CA HIS A 173 -2.99 13.97 13.13
C HIS A 173 -3.39 12.74 13.95
N LEU A 174 -2.94 11.56 13.52
CA LEU A 174 -3.29 10.25 14.09
C LEU A 174 -2.16 9.65 14.94
N GLU A 175 -1.25 10.46 15.49
CA GLU A 175 -0.08 10.01 16.26
C GLU A 175 -0.45 9.25 17.55
N LYS A 176 -1.69 9.39 18.03
CA LYS A 176 -2.20 8.65 19.18
C LYS A 176 -2.69 7.24 18.84
N CYS A 177 -2.89 6.95 17.56
CA CYS A 177 -3.35 5.64 17.10
C CYS A 177 -2.21 4.63 17.16
N GLN A 178 -2.55 3.40 17.51
CA GLN A 178 -1.65 2.24 17.40
C GLN A 178 -1.79 1.54 16.05
N TYR A 179 -2.99 1.60 15.47
CA TYR A 179 -3.29 0.98 14.19
C TYR A 179 -4.14 1.88 13.30
N LEU A 180 -3.83 1.83 12.00
CA LEU A 180 -4.69 2.33 10.95
C LEU A 180 -5.33 1.15 10.24
N VAL A 181 -6.62 1.24 10.02
CA VAL A 181 -7.43 0.18 9.42
C VAL A 181 -8.23 0.76 8.26
N HIS A 182 -8.29 0.04 7.15
CA HIS A 182 -9.17 0.33 6.03
C HIS A 182 -10.08 -0.87 5.75
N HIS A 183 -11.39 -0.62 5.72
CA HIS A 183 -12.40 -1.63 5.41
C HIS A 183 -12.81 -1.53 3.95
N GLU A 184 -12.39 -2.48 3.14
CA GLU A 184 -12.69 -2.50 1.70
C GLU A 184 -14.09 -3.06 1.36
N GLY A 185 -14.75 -3.67 2.32
CA GLY A 185 -16.06 -4.32 2.19
C GLY A 185 -15.98 -5.81 2.50
N ASP A 186 -15.17 -6.55 1.79
CA ASP A 186 -14.95 -7.97 1.97
C ASP A 186 -13.70 -8.30 2.81
N HIS A 187 -12.87 -7.29 3.08
CA HIS A 187 -11.66 -7.49 3.88
C HIS A 187 -11.21 -6.23 4.62
N TRP A 188 -10.36 -6.46 5.62
CA TRP A 188 -9.65 -5.45 6.38
C TRP A 188 -8.20 -5.36 5.93
N LEU A 189 -7.74 -4.16 5.65
CA LEU A 189 -6.32 -3.82 5.60
C LEU A 189 -5.96 -3.11 6.89
N TRP A 190 -4.86 -3.49 7.54
CA TRP A 190 -4.41 -2.85 8.76
C TRP A 190 -2.90 -2.67 8.78
N ALA A 191 -2.43 -1.62 9.44
CA ALA A 191 -1.02 -1.37 9.69
C ALA A 191 -0.82 -0.76 11.07
N SER A 192 0.27 -1.15 11.77
CA SER A 192 0.67 -0.52 13.02
C SER A 192 1.34 0.82 12.77
N ALA A 193 1.25 1.72 13.77
CA ALA A 193 1.87 3.04 13.74
C ALA A 193 3.33 3.05 14.25
N GLU A 194 3.95 1.88 14.38
CA GLU A 194 5.33 1.72 14.83
C GLU A 194 6.35 2.18 13.78
N ALA A 195 7.58 2.45 14.20
CA ALA A 195 8.67 2.82 13.29
C ALA A 195 9.00 1.72 12.26
N MET A 196 8.83 0.45 12.64
CA MET A 196 8.85 -0.70 11.74
C MET A 196 7.42 -1.27 11.64
N PRO A 197 6.58 -0.75 10.76
CA PRO A 197 5.17 -1.06 10.78
C PRO A 197 4.91 -2.52 10.41
N ARG A 198 4.13 -3.18 11.25
CA ARG A 198 3.51 -4.46 10.93
C ARG A 198 2.20 -4.18 10.22
N TRP A 199 1.88 -4.98 9.24
CA TRP A 199 0.66 -4.81 8.47
C TRP A 199 0.07 -6.16 8.06
N GLY A 200 -1.18 -6.16 7.68
CA GLY A 200 -1.83 -7.38 7.26
C GLY A 200 -3.13 -7.14 6.51
N TRP A 201 -3.67 -8.26 6.08
CA TRP A 201 -4.95 -8.41 5.42
C TRP A 201 -5.72 -9.52 6.12
N VAL A 202 -7.02 -9.34 6.27
CA VAL A 202 -7.91 -10.39 6.81
C VAL A 202 -9.30 -10.26 6.19
N ASP A 203 -9.85 -11.40 5.80
CA ASP A 203 -11.20 -11.52 5.23
C ASP A 203 -12.26 -11.22 6.30
N THR A 204 -13.32 -10.48 5.93
CA THR A 204 -14.44 -10.18 6.81
C THR A 204 -15.27 -11.42 7.16
N HIS A 205 -15.20 -12.50 6.39
CA HIS A 205 -15.80 -13.79 6.77
C HIS A 205 -15.07 -14.43 7.94
N VAL A 206 -13.77 -14.14 8.13
CA VAL A 206 -12.95 -14.62 9.25
C VAL A 206 -13.07 -13.69 10.45
N ILE A 207 -13.05 -12.37 10.22
CA ILE A 207 -13.19 -11.34 11.25
C ILE A 207 -14.27 -10.36 10.79
N PRO A 208 -15.53 -10.59 11.17
CA PRO A 208 -16.66 -9.79 10.71
C PRO A 208 -16.70 -8.36 11.21
N THR A 209 -16.11 -8.08 12.39
CA THR A 209 -16.25 -6.79 13.04
C THR A 209 -14.92 -6.17 13.42
N ILE A 210 -14.90 -4.84 13.48
CA ILE A 210 -13.73 -4.08 13.98
C ILE A 210 -13.40 -4.43 15.43
N ALA A 211 -14.38 -4.79 16.25
CA ALA A 211 -14.16 -5.18 17.64
C ALA A 211 -13.34 -6.46 17.74
N GLU A 212 -13.65 -7.46 16.90
CA GLU A 212 -12.88 -8.69 16.81
C GLU A 212 -11.48 -8.46 16.25
N LEU A 213 -11.35 -7.55 15.26
CA LEU A 213 -10.04 -7.15 14.75
C LEU A 213 -9.20 -6.48 15.85
N CYS A 214 -9.79 -5.60 16.67
CA CYS A 214 -9.11 -4.99 17.81
C CYS A 214 -8.64 -6.04 18.83
N GLN A 215 -9.46 -7.07 19.09
CA GLN A 215 -9.07 -8.18 19.97
C GLN A 215 -7.88 -8.96 19.39
N GLN A 216 -7.90 -9.28 18.10
CA GLN A 216 -6.78 -9.96 17.43
C GLN A 216 -5.50 -9.12 17.46
N LEU A 217 -5.61 -7.81 17.24
CA LEU A 217 -4.49 -6.86 17.28
C LEU A 217 -4.07 -6.51 18.71
N LYS A 218 -4.81 -6.95 19.73
CA LYS A 218 -4.58 -6.66 21.16
C LYS A 218 -4.51 -5.16 21.42
N THR A 219 -5.44 -4.42 20.88
CA THR A 219 -5.53 -2.95 21.01
C THR A 219 -6.93 -2.52 21.44
N ALA A 220 -7.02 -1.35 22.08
CA ALA A 220 -8.30 -0.74 22.41
C ALA A 220 -8.88 0.02 21.19
N PRO A 221 -10.22 0.09 21.03
CA PRO A 221 -10.85 0.75 19.88
C PRO A 221 -10.46 2.22 19.72
N ASP A 222 -10.25 2.96 20.81
CA ASP A 222 -9.82 4.37 20.82
C ASP A 222 -8.37 4.59 20.35
N ARG A 223 -7.64 3.50 20.12
CA ARG A 223 -6.30 3.49 19.53
C ARG A 223 -6.28 3.08 18.06
N VAL A 224 -7.46 2.95 17.44
CA VAL A 224 -7.61 2.55 16.04
C VAL A 224 -8.25 3.68 15.25
N ALA A 225 -7.64 4.03 14.11
CA ALA A 225 -8.23 4.90 13.11
C ALA A 225 -8.76 4.07 11.95
N LEU A 226 -10.03 4.26 11.58
CA LEU A 226 -10.74 3.43 10.62
C LEU A 226 -11.31 4.23 9.46
N SER A 227 -11.03 3.80 8.23
CA SER A 227 -11.68 4.27 7.01
C SER A 227 -12.50 3.18 6.36
N PHE A 228 -13.50 3.58 5.56
CA PHE A 228 -14.41 2.67 4.88
C PHE A 228 -14.44 2.96 3.38
N ALA A 229 -14.38 1.91 2.57
CA ALA A 229 -14.63 2.02 1.13
C ALA A 229 -16.12 2.27 0.84
N GLN A 230 -17.01 1.71 1.66
CA GLN A 230 -18.45 1.93 1.57
C GLN A 230 -18.94 2.76 2.76
N PRO A 231 -19.95 3.63 2.56
CA PRO A 231 -20.50 4.44 3.65
C PRO A 231 -21.04 3.55 4.77
N GLN A 232 -20.49 3.69 5.95
CA GLN A 232 -20.92 2.99 7.17
C GLN A 232 -20.85 3.94 8.35
N SER A 233 -21.64 3.64 9.40
CA SER A 233 -21.54 4.35 10.66
C SER A 233 -20.22 3.99 11.38
N LEU A 234 -19.53 4.99 11.90
CA LEU A 234 -18.32 4.77 12.67
C LEU A 234 -18.67 4.03 13.98
N PRO A 235 -18.01 2.90 14.27
CA PRO A 235 -18.21 2.17 15.52
C PRO A 235 -17.80 3.01 16.74
N THR A 236 -18.48 2.79 17.85
CA THR A 236 -18.21 3.54 19.10
C THR A 236 -16.76 3.34 19.55
N GLY A 237 -16.10 4.45 19.88
CA GLY A 237 -14.73 4.47 20.41
C GLY A 237 -13.63 4.40 19.36
N VAL A 238 -13.94 4.15 18.08
CA VAL A 238 -12.96 4.14 17.00
C VAL A 238 -12.83 5.54 16.41
N LEU A 239 -11.63 5.94 15.99
CA LEU A 239 -11.38 7.22 15.34
C LEU A 239 -11.65 7.12 13.84
N LEU A 240 -12.20 8.18 13.24
CA LEU A 240 -12.34 8.24 11.78
C LEU A 240 -10.99 8.51 11.13
N LEU A 241 -10.65 7.73 10.11
CA LEU A 241 -9.54 8.00 9.20
C LEU A 241 -10.13 8.58 7.90
N ASP A 242 -10.07 9.89 7.75
CA ASP A 242 -10.33 10.55 6.47
C ASP A 242 -9.00 10.89 5.78
N ALA A 243 -8.63 10.11 4.77
CA ALA A 243 -7.37 10.30 4.07
C ALA A 243 -7.28 11.63 3.30
N TRP A 244 -8.43 12.28 2.99
CA TRP A 244 -8.44 13.56 2.30
C TRP A 244 -7.92 14.69 3.19
N GLU A 245 -7.96 14.57 4.50
CA GLU A 245 -7.36 15.53 5.45
C GLU A 245 -5.83 15.62 5.29
N ALA A 246 -5.20 14.59 4.73
CA ALA A 246 -3.77 14.63 4.41
C ALA A 246 -3.41 15.64 3.30
N LEU A 247 -4.41 16.15 2.58
CA LEU A 247 -4.22 17.07 1.46
C LEU A 247 -4.58 18.50 1.88
N SER A 248 -3.59 19.37 1.94
CA SER A 248 -3.75 20.77 2.33
C SER A 248 -4.58 21.60 1.33
N ARG A 249 -4.73 21.11 0.10
CA ARG A 249 -5.50 21.76 -0.96
C ARG A 249 -6.27 20.73 -1.76
N LEU A 250 -7.59 20.80 -1.67
CA LEU A 250 -8.52 19.99 -2.45
C LEU A 250 -8.94 20.76 -3.70
N GLN A 251 -9.26 20.03 -4.77
CA GLN A 251 -9.76 20.57 -6.03
C GLN A 251 -11.10 19.91 -6.35
N PRO A 252 -12.22 20.58 -6.12
CA PRO A 252 -13.55 20.04 -6.44
C PRO A 252 -13.73 19.81 -7.95
N PRO A 253 -14.62 18.87 -8.35
CA PRO A 253 -15.46 18.04 -7.47
C PRO A 253 -14.68 16.90 -6.81
N LEU A 254 -14.99 16.62 -5.53
CA LEU A 254 -14.47 15.46 -4.81
C LEU A 254 -15.38 14.25 -5.06
N PRO A 255 -14.86 13.02 -4.92
CA PRO A 255 -15.66 11.81 -5.08
C PRO A 255 -16.72 11.73 -3.97
N ARG A 256 -17.92 11.19 -4.33
CA ARG A 256 -19.03 11.02 -3.37
C ARG A 256 -18.65 10.10 -2.19
N HIS A 257 -17.81 9.09 -2.46
CA HIS A 257 -17.32 8.12 -1.49
C HIS A 257 -15.81 8.23 -1.42
N GLY A 258 -15.33 9.21 -0.63
CA GLY A 258 -13.90 9.52 -0.54
C GLY A 258 -13.06 8.39 0.06
N GLY A 259 -13.63 7.59 0.95
CA GLY A 259 -12.90 6.52 1.64
C GLY A 259 -12.31 5.44 0.74
N ILE A 260 -12.90 5.20 -0.44
CA ILE A 260 -12.32 4.25 -1.43
C ILE A 260 -10.90 4.65 -1.90
N PHE A 261 -10.52 5.91 -1.74
CA PHE A 261 -9.20 6.41 -2.17
C PHE A 261 -8.14 6.40 -1.06
N THR A 262 -8.46 5.86 0.12
CA THR A 262 -7.56 5.88 1.29
C THR A 262 -6.18 5.31 0.95
N VAL A 263 -6.12 4.13 0.34
CA VAL A 263 -4.84 3.49 -0.05
C VAL A 263 -4.15 4.27 -1.16
N ALA A 264 -4.88 4.76 -2.17
CA ALA A 264 -4.31 5.56 -3.26
C ALA A 264 -3.70 6.88 -2.75
N ILE A 265 -4.34 7.57 -1.80
CA ILE A 265 -3.80 8.78 -1.16
C ILE A 265 -2.55 8.44 -0.36
N ALA A 266 -2.60 7.38 0.47
CA ALA A 266 -1.47 6.93 1.26
C ALA A 266 -0.23 6.63 0.38
N LEU A 267 -0.42 5.94 -0.75
CA LEU A 267 0.63 5.69 -1.73
C LEU A 267 1.16 6.98 -2.34
N ALA A 268 0.26 7.91 -2.73
CA ALA A 268 0.66 9.15 -3.39
C ALA A 268 1.53 10.03 -2.50
N ILE A 269 1.23 10.13 -1.20
CA ILE A 269 1.97 10.98 -0.25
C ILE A 269 3.13 10.26 0.46
N GLY A 270 3.14 8.92 0.45
CA GLY A 270 4.17 8.12 1.10
C GLY A 270 5.57 8.49 0.61
N GLN A 271 6.57 8.30 1.45
CA GLN A 271 7.97 8.49 1.07
C GLN A 271 8.51 7.22 0.43
N VAL A 272 9.33 7.37 -0.61
CA VAL A 272 10.16 6.26 -1.08
C VAL A 272 11.29 6.11 -0.08
N SER A 273 11.30 5.04 0.70
CA SER A 273 12.49 4.68 1.46
C SER A 273 13.65 4.50 0.48
N ARG A 274 14.70 5.27 0.66
CA ARG A 274 15.93 5.14 -0.12
C ARG A 274 16.83 4.12 0.56
#